data_73b3295b8fd8d960b42400f7e079386d
#
_entry.id   73b3295b8fd8d960b42400f7e079386d
#
_cell.length_a   1.000
_cell.length_b   1.000
_cell.length_c   1.000
_cell.angle_alpha   90.00
_cell.angle_beta   90.00
_cell.angle_gamma   90.00
#
_symmetry.space_group_name_H-M   'P 1'
#
loop_
_entity.id
_entity.type
_entity.pdbx_description
1 polymer ?
#
loop_
_entity_poly.entity_id
_entity_poly.type
_entity_poly.pdbx_seq_one_letter_code
_entity_poly.pdbx_strand_id
1 'polypeptide(L)'
;PFSPPDITVSEVDLVSGALYSSWITTGPKTKEFERKIAEYCHTDKAVCLNSATACMESILRVLGVGPGDEVITSAYTYTATASVTCHVGAKVVMVDTAPDSFEMDYDKLVEAITPNTKVVIPVDLGGVICDYDRIYASLESKRHLFNPANEIQKLFGRVIVLADAAHAFGAQWHGRMCGEVADFTSFSFHAVKNLTTAEGGALTWRTIPGLDNEALYKQFQLLSLHGQNKDALAKTQLGTWEYD
;
A
#
# COMPACT_ATOMS: atom_id res chain seq x y z
N PRO A 1 29.34 3.87 0.12
CA PRO A 1 28.01 3.26 0.30
C PRO A 1 27.02 3.93 -0.64
N PHE A 2 26.13 3.16 -1.23
CA PHE A 2 25.05 3.69 -2.05
C PHE A 2 23.94 4.25 -1.14
N SER A 3 23.61 5.56 -1.29
CA SER A 3 22.57 6.24 -0.53
C SER A 3 22.60 5.95 0.99
N PRO A 4 23.66 6.33 1.72
CA PRO A 4 23.71 6.13 3.16
C PRO A 4 22.65 7.02 3.85
N PRO A 5 21.95 6.52 4.89
CA PRO A 5 21.03 7.34 5.66
C PRO A 5 21.78 8.43 6.42
N ASP A 6 21.14 9.57 6.61
CA ASP A 6 21.60 10.64 7.50
C ASP A 6 21.07 10.37 8.91
N ILE A 7 21.94 9.81 9.77
CA ILE A 7 21.60 9.47 11.15
C ILE A 7 22.29 10.46 12.09
N THR A 8 21.48 11.17 12.85
CA THR A 8 21.92 12.15 13.85
C THR A 8 21.76 11.63 15.28
N VAL A 9 22.15 12.46 16.26
CA VAL A 9 21.94 12.14 17.69
C VAL A 9 20.44 11.98 18.00
N SER A 10 19.57 12.71 17.30
CA SER A 10 18.12 12.63 17.53
C SER A 10 17.55 11.25 17.25
N GLU A 11 17.97 10.60 16.14
CA GLU A 11 17.53 9.23 15.81
C GLU A 11 18.06 8.24 16.83
N VAL A 12 19.34 8.38 17.26
CA VAL A 12 19.95 7.52 18.27
C VAL A 12 19.22 7.64 19.60
N ASP A 13 18.89 8.86 20.04
CA ASP A 13 18.18 9.11 21.30
C ASP A 13 16.76 8.51 21.28
N LEU A 14 16.04 8.64 20.15
CA LEU A 14 14.69 8.07 20.00
C LEU A 14 14.70 6.54 20.04
N VAL A 15 15.67 5.91 19.35
CA VAL A 15 15.85 4.46 19.37
C VAL A 15 16.24 3.97 20.76
N SER A 16 17.21 4.63 21.41
CA SER A 16 17.63 4.31 22.77
C SER A 16 16.45 4.46 23.75
N GLY A 17 15.68 5.53 23.63
CA GLY A 17 14.46 5.73 24.43
C GLY A 17 13.43 4.63 24.25
N ALA A 18 13.25 4.11 23.04
CA ALA A 18 12.36 2.99 22.78
C ALA A 18 12.87 1.70 23.47
N LEU A 19 14.18 1.42 23.40
CA LEU A 19 14.80 0.28 24.07
C LEU A 19 14.67 0.36 25.58
N TYR A 20 14.95 1.51 26.18
CA TYR A 20 14.82 1.73 27.64
C TYR A 20 13.37 1.66 28.13
N SER A 21 12.39 1.95 27.26
CA SER A 21 10.97 1.82 27.62
C SER A 21 10.51 0.38 27.81
N SER A 22 11.32 -0.59 27.41
CA SER A 22 10.99 -2.03 27.37
C SER A 22 9.85 -2.39 26.41
N TRP A 23 9.31 -1.45 25.65
CA TRP A 23 8.29 -1.69 24.62
C TRP A 23 8.92 -1.66 23.23
N ILE A 24 9.39 -2.82 22.77
CA ILE A 24 10.16 -2.99 21.54
C ILE A 24 9.38 -3.66 20.39
N THR A 25 8.07 -3.83 20.54
CA THR A 25 7.17 -4.36 19.50
C THR A 25 6.18 -3.29 19.07
N THR A 26 5.26 -3.64 18.15
CA THR A 26 4.14 -2.76 17.75
C THR A 26 3.42 -2.21 18.99
N GLY A 27 3.36 -0.89 19.11
CA GLY A 27 2.84 -0.24 20.30
C GLY A 27 2.71 1.28 20.14
N PRO A 28 2.87 2.07 21.22
CA PRO A 28 2.65 3.51 21.20
C PRO A 28 3.46 4.27 20.14
N LYS A 29 4.73 3.91 19.94
CA LYS A 29 5.60 4.55 18.93
C LYS A 29 5.14 4.27 17.51
N THR A 30 4.72 3.04 17.22
CA THR A 30 4.15 2.68 15.92
C THR A 30 2.86 3.46 15.65
N LYS A 31 1.95 3.52 16.63
CA LYS A 31 0.69 4.29 16.51
C LYS A 31 0.93 5.80 16.33
N GLU A 32 1.92 6.35 17.01
CA GLU A 32 2.34 7.74 16.82
C GLU A 32 2.85 7.97 15.39
N PHE A 33 3.65 7.04 14.87
CA PHE A 33 4.19 7.12 13.51
C PHE A 33 3.08 6.99 12.46
N GLU A 34 2.17 6.03 12.60
CA GLU A 34 0.98 5.88 11.74
C GLU A 34 0.15 7.17 11.68
N ARG A 35 -0.10 7.80 12.83
CA ARG A 35 -0.82 9.07 12.90
C ARG A 35 -0.07 10.18 12.13
N LYS A 36 1.25 10.30 12.31
CA LYS A 36 2.07 11.30 11.62
C LYS A 36 2.12 11.07 10.10
N ILE A 37 2.19 9.81 9.66
CA ILE A 37 2.12 9.47 8.23
C ILE A 37 0.76 9.85 7.66
N ALA A 38 -0.33 9.49 8.33
CA ALA A 38 -1.67 9.83 7.88
C ALA A 38 -1.86 11.34 7.76
N GLU A 39 -1.42 12.11 8.77
CA GLU A 39 -1.45 13.57 8.77
C GLU A 39 -0.62 14.16 7.62
N TYR A 40 0.61 13.66 7.42
CA TYR A 40 1.51 14.10 6.36
C TYR A 40 0.98 13.79 4.95
N CYS A 41 0.36 12.64 4.78
CA CYS A 41 -0.22 12.19 3.51
C CYS A 41 -1.65 12.70 3.28
N HIS A 42 -2.23 13.48 4.20
CA HIS A 42 -3.62 13.96 4.17
C HIS A 42 -4.66 12.83 4.05
N THR A 43 -4.39 11.72 4.71
CA THR A 43 -5.30 10.55 4.76
C THR A 43 -5.85 10.36 6.17
N ASP A 44 -6.99 9.67 6.30
CA ASP A 44 -7.60 9.43 7.62
C ASP A 44 -6.76 8.46 8.47
N LYS A 45 -6.13 7.50 7.83
CA LYS A 45 -5.37 6.42 8.47
C LYS A 45 -4.11 6.06 7.68
N ALA A 46 -3.16 5.51 8.41
CA ALA A 46 -2.01 4.78 7.88
C ALA A 46 -1.75 3.53 8.72
N VAL A 47 -1.16 2.52 8.15
CA VAL A 47 -0.71 1.31 8.85
C VAL A 47 0.77 1.09 8.56
N CYS A 48 1.57 0.91 9.61
CA CYS A 48 2.99 0.62 9.49
C CYS A 48 3.26 -0.88 9.55
N LEU A 49 4.02 -1.38 8.58
CA LEU A 49 4.45 -2.76 8.47
C LEU A 49 5.98 -2.83 8.31
N ASN A 50 6.52 -4.03 8.19
CA ASN A 50 7.97 -4.25 8.09
C ASN A 50 8.56 -3.94 6.70
N SER A 51 7.75 -3.71 5.68
CA SER A 51 8.21 -3.38 4.32
C SER A 51 7.04 -2.90 3.43
N ALA A 52 7.37 -2.23 2.30
CA ALA A 52 6.40 -1.94 1.24
C ALA A 52 5.82 -3.23 0.64
N THR A 53 6.61 -4.28 0.55
CA THR A 53 6.16 -5.60 0.07
C THR A 53 5.02 -6.13 0.95
N ALA A 54 5.19 -6.10 2.27
CA ALA A 54 4.13 -6.50 3.21
C ALA A 54 2.90 -5.59 3.13
N CYS A 55 3.10 -4.29 2.89
CA CYS A 55 2.00 -3.34 2.68
C CYS A 55 1.18 -3.70 1.44
N MET A 56 1.82 -3.90 0.29
CA MET A 56 1.13 -4.28 -0.95
C MET A 56 0.42 -5.63 -0.83
N GLU A 57 1.10 -6.64 -0.26
CA GLU A 57 0.50 -7.95 -0.03
C GLU A 57 -0.74 -7.87 0.87
N SER A 58 -0.66 -7.11 1.98
CA SER A 58 -1.79 -6.91 2.88
C SER A 58 -2.97 -6.24 2.20
N ILE A 59 -2.71 -5.24 1.33
CA ILE A 59 -3.76 -4.59 0.54
C ILE A 59 -4.43 -5.60 -0.40
N LEU A 60 -3.66 -6.40 -1.14
CA LEU A 60 -4.22 -7.40 -2.04
C LEU A 60 -5.08 -8.44 -1.29
N ARG A 61 -4.64 -8.88 -0.09
CA ARG A 61 -5.39 -9.80 0.76
C ARG A 61 -6.70 -9.19 1.27
N VAL A 62 -6.67 -7.95 1.76
CA VAL A 62 -7.87 -7.24 2.21
C VAL A 62 -8.86 -7.02 1.06
N LEU A 63 -8.35 -6.76 -0.13
CA LEU A 63 -9.17 -6.66 -1.34
C LEU A 63 -9.71 -8.02 -1.81
N GLY A 64 -9.29 -9.14 -1.20
CA GLY A 64 -9.71 -10.48 -1.58
C GLY A 64 -9.18 -10.93 -2.94
N VAL A 65 -8.04 -10.39 -3.37
CA VAL A 65 -7.37 -10.79 -4.62
C VAL A 65 -6.72 -12.16 -4.43
N GLY A 66 -6.93 -13.07 -5.36
CA GLY A 66 -6.46 -14.44 -5.24
C GLY A 66 -6.45 -15.23 -6.55
N PRO A 67 -6.46 -16.58 -6.46
CA PRO A 67 -6.44 -17.45 -7.64
C PRO A 67 -7.58 -17.14 -8.62
N GLY A 68 -7.23 -16.97 -9.90
CA GLY A 68 -8.17 -16.60 -10.96
C GLY A 68 -8.25 -15.10 -11.25
N ASP A 69 -7.76 -14.25 -10.33
CA ASP A 69 -7.67 -12.82 -10.54
C ASP A 69 -6.38 -12.43 -11.26
N GLU A 70 -6.38 -11.25 -11.88
CA GLU A 70 -5.22 -10.65 -12.52
C GLU A 70 -4.87 -9.31 -11.86
N VAL A 71 -3.57 -9.09 -11.67
CA VAL A 71 -3.01 -7.82 -11.23
C VAL A 71 -2.05 -7.32 -12.31
N ILE A 72 -2.30 -6.10 -12.80
CA ILE A 72 -1.47 -5.46 -13.82
C ILE A 72 -0.40 -4.60 -13.14
N THR A 73 0.85 -4.69 -13.61
CA THR A 73 1.93 -3.80 -13.18
C THR A 73 2.87 -3.46 -14.34
N SER A 74 3.77 -2.49 -14.14
CA SER A 74 4.82 -2.16 -15.09
C SER A 74 5.85 -3.29 -15.20
N ALA A 75 6.36 -3.55 -16.40
CA ALA A 75 7.51 -4.44 -16.59
C ALA A 75 8.81 -3.83 -16.03
N TYR A 76 8.88 -2.51 -15.92
CA TYR A 76 10.00 -1.80 -15.32
C TYR A 76 9.68 -1.50 -13.84
N THR A 77 9.99 -2.43 -12.97
CA THR A 77 9.74 -2.33 -11.54
C THR A 77 10.72 -3.19 -10.74
N TYR A 78 10.76 -2.97 -9.43
CA TYR A 78 11.40 -3.89 -8.52
C TYR A 78 10.58 -5.17 -8.38
N THR A 79 11.23 -6.30 -8.17
CA THR A 79 10.60 -7.63 -8.11
C THR A 79 9.41 -7.70 -7.14
N ALA A 80 9.46 -6.93 -6.04
CA ALA A 80 8.41 -6.94 -5.02
C ALA A 80 7.02 -6.66 -5.60
N THR A 81 6.90 -5.69 -6.52
CA THR A 81 5.62 -5.28 -7.12
C THR A 81 4.92 -6.44 -7.86
N ALA A 82 5.70 -7.29 -8.52
CA ALA A 82 5.18 -8.49 -9.19
C ALA A 82 5.00 -9.66 -8.21
N SER A 83 5.96 -9.85 -7.27
CA SER A 83 5.95 -11.01 -6.37
C SER A 83 4.77 -11.02 -5.40
N VAL A 84 4.31 -9.85 -4.93
CA VAL A 84 3.14 -9.78 -4.04
C VAL A 84 1.86 -10.34 -4.70
N THR A 85 1.75 -10.20 -6.01
CA THR A 85 0.66 -10.83 -6.78
C THR A 85 0.75 -12.35 -6.74
N CYS A 86 1.97 -12.89 -6.87
CA CYS A 86 2.19 -14.34 -6.75
C CYS A 86 1.93 -14.84 -5.32
N HIS A 87 2.27 -14.03 -4.29
CA HIS A 87 2.03 -14.40 -2.88
C HIS A 87 0.55 -14.62 -2.58
N VAL A 88 -0.34 -13.88 -3.23
CA VAL A 88 -1.79 -14.07 -3.07
C VAL A 88 -2.38 -15.08 -4.06
N GLY A 89 -1.56 -15.68 -4.93
CA GLY A 89 -1.97 -16.67 -5.91
C GLY A 89 -2.65 -16.11 -7.16
N ALA A 90 -2.62 -14.79 -7.36
CA ALA A 90 -3.16 -14.14 -8.55
C ALA A 90 -2.15 -14.18 -9.71
N LYS A 91 -2.63 -13.90 -10.92
CA LYS A 91 -1.80 -13.84 -12.12
C LYS A 91 -1.23 -12.44 -12.31
N VAL A 92 0.09 -12.35 -12.46
CA VAL A 92 0.78 -11.12 -12.85
C VAL A 92 0.57 -10.86 -14.35
N VAL A 93 0.15 -9.64 -14.69
CA VAL A 93 0.11 -9.14 -16.07
C VAL A 93 1.04 -7.95 -16.16
N MET A 94 2.11 -8.08 -16.93
CA MET A 94 3.09 -7.01 -17.10
C MET A 94 2.77 -6.18 -18.33
N VAL A 95 2.78 -4.87 -18.17
CA VAL A 95 2.65 -3.87 -19.23
C VAL A 95 3.99 -3.16 -19.38
N ASP A 96 4.45 -3.03 -20.61
CA ASP A 96 5.70 -2.35 -20.91
C ASP A 96 5.63 -0.85 -20.62
N THR A 97 6.77 -0.18 -20.54
CA THR A 97 6.83 1.26 -20.40
C THR A 97 6.52 1.97 -21.73
N ALA A 98 6.05 3.20 -21.64
CA ALA A 98 5.92 4.05 -22.80
C ALA A 98 7.32 4.34 -23.40
N PRO A 99 7.43 4.58 -24.73
CA PRO A 99 8.70 5.00 -25.36
C PRO A 99 9.31 6.20 -24.63
N ASP A 100 10.60 6.14 -24.39
CA ASP A 100 11.39 7.19 -23.71
C ASP A 100 10.88 7.58 -22.31
N SER A 101 10.16 6.67 -21.64
CA SER A 101 9.62 6.85 -20.30
C SER A 101 9.90 5.64 -19.41
N PHE A 102 9.87 5.85 -18.09
CA PHE A 102 9.85 4.76 -17.09
C PHE A 102 8.43 4.45 -16.60
N GLU A 103 7.46 5.27 -17.00
CA GLU A 103 6.06 5.04 -16.67
C GLU A 103 5.46 3.92 -17.54
N MET A 104 4.46 3.24 -16.98
CA MET A 104 3.67 2.26 -17.73
C MET A 104 3.05 2.89 -18.98
N ASP A 105 3.03 2.17 -20.08
CA ASP A 105 2.28 2.56 -21.29
C ASP A 105 0.77 2.44 -21.02
N TYR A 106 0.09 3.57 -20.92
CA TYR A 106 -1.33 3.60 -20.56
C TYR A 106 -2.25 3.09 -21.66
N ASP A 107 -1.85 3.12 -22.92
CA ASP A 107 -2.63 2.52 -24.00
C ASP A 107 -2.56 0.99 -23.92
N LYS A 108 -1.36 0.45 -23.64
CA LYS A 108 -1.19 -0.99 -23.35
C LYS A 108 -1.89 -1.41 -22.05
N LEU A 109 -1.97 -0.52 -21.05
CA LEU A 109 -2.77 -0.76 -19.85
C LEU A 109 -4.23 -1.01 -20.22
N VAL A 110 -4.82 -0.15 -21.06
CA VAL A 110 -6.21 -0.33 -21.53
C VAL A 110 -6.40 -1.68 -22.25
N GLU A 111 -5.45 -2.09 -23.07
CA GLU A 111 -5.49 -3.37 -23.79
C GLU A 111 -5.38 -4.59 -22.86
N ALA A 112 -4.62 -4.45 -21.77
CA ALA A 112 -4.35 -5.53 -20.81
C ALA A 112 -5.51 -5.81 -19.85
N ILE A 113 -6.49 -4.88 -19.71
CA ILE A 113 -7.60 -5.04 -18.77
C ILE A 113 -8.59 -6.10 -19.28
N THR A 114 -8.84 -7.10 -18.45
CA THR A 114 -9.78 -8.20 -18.68
C THR A 114 -10.86 -8.24 -17.57
N PRO A 115 -11.90 -9.07 -17.68
CA PRO A 115 -12.86 -9.30 -16.60
C PRO A 115 -12.24 -9.84 -15.29
N ASN A 116 -11.05 -10.44 -15.38
CA ASN A 116 -10.33 -10.97 -14.22
C ASN A 116 -9.43 -9.93 -13.55
N THR A 117 -9.20 -8.78 -14.18
CA THR A 117 -8.35 -7.72 -13.62
C THR A 117 -9.02 -7.08 -12.42
N LYS A 118 -8.36 -7.14 -11.25
CA LYS A 118 -8.86 -6.56 -10.00
C LYS A 118 -8.07 -5.31 -9.58
N VAL A 119 -6.76 -5.33 -9.78
CA VAL A 119 -5.86 -4.27 -9.31
C VAL A 119 -4.87 -3.91 -10.42
N VAL A 120 -4.53 -2.63 -10.51
CA VAL A 120 -3.35 -2.14 -11.22
C VAL A 120 -2.39 -1.56 -10.19
N ILE A 121 -1.10 -1.90 -10.32
CA ILE A 121 -0.01 -1.39 -9.48
C ILE A 121 0.92 -0.53 -10.34
N PRO A 122 0.64 0.79 -10.48
CA PRO A 122 1.60 1.73 -11.05
C PRO A 122 2.77 1.92 -10.08
N VAL A 123 3.94 2.28 -10.62
CA VAL A 123 5.18 2.46 -9.86
C VAL A 123 5.64 3.91 -9.96
N ASP A 124 5.63 4.63 -8.85
CA ASP A 124 6.08 6.02 -8.74
C ASP A 124 7.61 6.08 -8.63
N LEU A 125 8.29 5.71 -9.72
CA LEU A 125 9.71 5.47 -9.76
C LEU A 125 10.54 6.75 -9.54
N GLY A 126 11.52 6.68 -8.65
CA GLY A 126 12.40 7.82 -8.35
C GLY A 126 11.67 9.02 -7.75
N GLY A 127 10.45 8.87 -7.27
CA GLY A 127 9.61 9.95 -6.76
C GLY A 127 8.85 10.71 -7.86
N VAL A 128 8.95 10.27 -9.10
CA VAL A 128 8.12 10.77 -10.21
C VAL A 128 6.77 10.07 -10.13
N ILE A 129 5.74 10.86 -9.84
CA ILE A 129 4.37 10.36 -9.73
C ILE A 129 3.84 10.04 -11.13
N CYS A 130 3.29 8.84 -11.31
CA CYS A 130 2.64 8.43 -12.55
C CYS A 130 1.46 9.36 -12.91
N ASP A 131 1.08 9.41 -14.19
CA ASP A 131 -0.10 10.17 -14.63
C ASP A 131 -1.39 9.46 -14.16
N TYR A 132 -1.80 9.76 -12.92
CA TYR A 132 -3.01 9.16 -12.34
C TYR A 132 -4.29 9.57 -13.06
N ASP A 133 -4.33 10.72 -13.73
CA ASP A 133 -5.49 11.13 -14.51
C ASP A 133 -5.66 10.18 -15.71
N ARG A 134 -4.57 9.85 -16.41
CA ARG A 134 -4.59 8.86 -17.49
C ARG A 134 -4.87 7.44 -16.98
N ILE A 135 -4.30 7.05 -15.83
CA ILE A 135 -4.59 5.75 -15.22
C ILE A 135 -6.09 5.64 -14.96
N TYR A 136 -6.69 6.58 -14.24
CA TYR A 136 -8.11 6.52 -13.91
C TYR A 136 -9.01 6.59 -15.16
N ALA A 137 -8.67 7.40 -16.16
CA ALA A 137 -9.38 7.44 -17.45
C ALA A 137 -9.32 6.07 -18.16
N SER A 138 -8.16 5.42 -18.16
CA SER A 138 -7.98 4.07 -18.71
C SER A 138 -8.88 3.05 -18.03
N LEU A 139 -8.91 3.06 -16.69
CA LEU A 139 -9.75 2.14 -15.92
C LEU A 139 -11.23 2.40 -16.10
N GLU A 140 -11.64 3.67 -16.19
CA GLU A 140 -13.04 4.06 -16.42
C GLU A 140 -13.51 3.59 -17.81
N SER A 141 -12.67 3.66 -18.84
CA SER A 141 -13.00 3.18 -20.19
C SER A 141 -13.35 1.69 -20.24
N LYS A 142 -12.81 0.91 -19.29
CA LYS A 142 -13.00 -0.54 -19.16
C LYS A 142 -13.87 -0.94 -17.96
N ARG A 143 -14.51 0.01 -17.31
CA ARG A 143 -15.34 -0.22 -16.12
C ARG A 143 -16.38 -1.32 -16.31
N HIS A 144 -16.94 -1.46 -17.50
CA HIS A 144 -17.94 -2.48 -17.85
C HIS A 144 -17.39 -3.92 -17.77
N LEU A 145 -16.06 -4.11 -17.78
CA LEU A 145 -15.43 -5.41 -17.64
C LEU A 145 -15.21 -5.81 -16.18
N PHE A 146 -15.24 -4.84 -15.24
CA PHE A 146 -14.92 -5.10 -13.85
C PHE A 146 -15.99 -5.95 -13.18
N ASN A 147 -15.58 -7.09 -12.67
CA ASN A 147 -16.43 -8.04 -11.96
C ASN A 147 -15.99 -8.12 -10.49
N PRO A 148 -16.65 -7.40 -9.55
CA PRO A 148 -16.25 -7.39 -8.15
C PRO A 148 -16.53 -8.73 -7.48
N ALA A 149 -15.55 -9.27 -6.74
CA ALA A 149 -15.65 -10.54 -6.04
C ALA A 149 -16.22 -10.40 -4.61
N ASN A 150 -16.21 -9.21 -4.03
CA ASN A 150 -16.66 -8.95 -2.67
C ASN A 150 -17.19 -7.51 -2.47
N GLU A 151 -17.68 -7.21 -1.27
CA GLU A 151 -18.29 -5.91 -0.96
C GLU A 151 -17.29 -4.74 -1.05
N ILE A 152 -16.03 -4.97 -0.65
CA ILE A 152 -14.99 -3.91 -0.77
C ILE A 152 -14.77 -3.55 -2.24
N GLN A 153 -14.58 -4.55 -3.10
CA GLN A 153 -14.40 -4.30 -4.54
C GLN A 153 -15.62 -3.61 -5.18
N LYS A 154 -16.84 -3.91 -4.70
CA LYS A 154 -18.07 -3.24 -5.19
C LYS A 154 -18.08 -1.74 -4.94
N LEU A 155 -17.49 -1.27 -3.82
CA LEU A 155 -17.41 0.16 -3.51
C LEU A 155 -16.62 0.95 -4.56
N PHE A 156 -15.63 0.33 -5.18
CA PHE A 156 -14.83 0.95 -6.24
C PHE A 156 -15.57 0.93 -7.59
N GLY A 157 -16.26 -0.15 -7.89
CA GLY A 157 -16.99 -0.34 -9.16
C GLY A 157 -16.12 -0.32 -10.42
N ARG A 158 -14.78 -0.43 -10.27
CA ARG A 158 -13.76 -0.49 -11.32
C ARG A 158 -12.50 -1.16 -10.78
N VAL A 159 -11.55 -1.44 -11.65
CA VAL A 159 -10.21 -1.89 -11.26
C VAL A 159 -9.60 -0.91 -10.25
N ILE A 160 -9.02 -1.44 -9.18
CA ILE A 160 -8.50 -0.68 -8.03
C ILE A 160 -7.05 -0.28 -8.28
N VAL A 161 -6.66 0.91 -7.86
CA VAL A 161 -5.31 1.44 -8.01
C VAL A 161 -4.55 1.30 -6.70
N LEU A 162 -3.49 0.50 -6.71
CA LEU A 162 -2.52 0.36 -5.62
C LEU A 162 -1.18 0.95 -6.07
N ALA A 163 -0.81 2.13 -5.59
CA ALA A 163 0.47 2.73 -5.92
C ALA A 163 1.63 2.01 -5.22
N ASP A 164 2.61 1.54 -5.99
CA ASP A 164 3.93 1.26 -5.45
C ASP A 164 4.73 2.57 -5.40
N ALA A 165 4.62 3.24 -4.27
CA ALA A 165 5.24 4.52 -3.98
C ALA A 165 6.51 4.36 -3.12
N ALA A 166 7.23 3.24 -3.29
CA ALA A 166 8.44 2.94 -2.54
C ALA A 166 9.52 4.03 -2.65
N HIS A 167 9.47 4.90 -3.68
CA HIS A 167 10.37 6.02 -3.90
C HIS A 167 9.70 7.40 -3.73
N ALA A 168 8.41 7.46 -3.41
CA ALA A 168 7.60 8.66 -3.57
C ALA A 168 7.05 9.26 -2.27
N PHE A 169 7.56 8.84 -1.09
CA PHE A 169 7.16 9.47 0.16
C PHE A 169 7.53 10.95 0.15
N GLY A 170 6.53 11.84 0.29
CA GLY A 170 6.69 13.29 0.21
C GLY A 170 6.50 13.91 -1.18
N ALA A 171 6.39 13.09 -2.24
CA ALA A 171 6.07 13.59 -3.57
C ALA A 171 4.61 14.06 -3.67
N GLN A 172 4.33 14.91 -4.65
CA GLN A 172 3.00 15.50 -4.87
C GLN A 172 2.55 15.36 -6.33
N TRP A 173 1.25 15.14 -6.53
CA TRP A 173 0.56 15.17 -7.80
C TRP A 173 -0.52 16.26 -7.80
N HIS A 174 -0.37 17.28 -8.65
CA HIS A 174 -1.28 18.44 -8.70
C HIS A 174 -1.58 19.06 -7.31
N GLY A 175 -0.57 19.18 -6.45
CA GLY A 175 -0.69 19.72 -5.11
C GLY A 175 -1.28 18.77 -4.06
N ARG A 176 -1.60 17.53 -4.43
CA ARG A 176 -2.05 16.47 -3.52
C ARG A 176 -0.84 15.60 -3.12
N MET A 177 -0.79 15.22 -1.86
CA MET A 177 0.28 14.35 -1.38
C MET A 177 0.17 12.95 -1.98
N CYS A 178 1.33 12.37 -2.34
CA CYS A 178 1.40 10.94 -2.57
C CYS A 178 0.91 10.22 -1.31
N GLY A 179 0.00 9.29 -1.46
CA GLY A 179 -0.70 8.65 -0.33
C GLY A 179 -2.21 8.91 -0.33
N GLU A 180 -2.65 10.04 -0.91
CA GLU A 180 -4.08 10.35 -1.10
C GLU A 180 -4.52 10.31 -2.57
N VAL A 181 -3.60 10.08 -3.52
CA VAL A 181 -3.88 10.13 -4.96
C VAL A 181 -4.43 8.80 -5.47
N ALA A 182 -3.76 7.69 -5.18
CA ALA A 182 -4.21 6.34 -5.51
C ALA A 182 -5.33 5.88 -4.56
N ASP A 183 -6.02 4.78 -4.90
CA ASP A 183 -6.98 4.17 -3.98
C ASP A 183 -6.28 3.67 -2.72
N PHE A 184 -5.15 2.97 -2.91
CA PHE A 184 -4.21 2.58 -1.87
C PHE A 184 -2.79 2.96 -2.29
N THR A 185 -1.94 3.25 -1.31
CA THR A 185 -0.54 3.60 -1.55
C THR A 185 0.35 2.82 -0.60
N SER A 186 1.44 2.27 -1.11
CA SER A 186 2.47 1.56 -0.33
C SER A 186 3.78 2.30 -0.38
N PHE A 187 4.35 2.61 0.79
CA PHE A 187 5.64 3.28 0.96
C PHE A 187 6.69 2.33 1.53
N SER A 188 7.95 2.53 1.13
CA SER A 188 9.10 1.84 1.69
C SER A 188 9.91 2.77 2.56
N PHE A 189 10.31 2.28 3.73
CA PHE A 189 11.24 2.93 4.64
C PHE A 189 12.52 2.10 4.83
N HIS A 190 12.87 1.31 3.81
CA HIS A 190 14.16 0.62 3.74
C HIS A 190 15.32 1.61 3.80
N ALA A 191 16.49 1.15 4.26
CA ALA A 191 17.69 1.98 4.55
C ALA A 191 18.12 2.93 3.43
N VAL A 192 17.84 2.62 2.15
CA VAL A 192 18.25 3.46 1.00
C VAL A 192 17.17 4.44 0.53
N LYS A 193 16.03 4.51 1.21
CA LYS A 193 14.91 5.41 0.83
C LYS A 193 15.10 6.80 1.42
N ASN A 194 14.36 7.77 0.89
CA ASN A 194 14.39 9.17 1.34
C ASN A 194 13.94 9.38 2.78
N LEU A 195 13.08 8.52 3.31
CA LEU A 195 12.81 8.35 4.73
C LEU A 195 13.09 6.89 5.09
N THR A 196 13.80 6.65 6.19
CA THR A 196 14.15 5.28 6.59
C THR A 196 13.84 4.98 8.05
N THR A 197 13.46 3.73 8.29
CA THR A 197 13.38 3.10 9.62
C THR A 197 14.28 1.86 9.69
N ALA A 198 15.37 1.83 8.91
CA ALA A 198 16.24 0.71 8.60
C ALA A 198 15.52 -0.34 7.74
N GLU A 199 14.53 -1.01 8.26
CA GLU A 199 13.50 -1.79 7.58
C GLU A 199 12.12 -1.24 7.97
N GLY A 200 11.21 -1.15 7.02
CA GLY A 200 9.87 -0.67 7.28
C GLY A 200 9.10 -0.31 6.01
N GLY A 201 7.82 -0.09 6.19
CA GLY A 201 6.92 0.44 5.20
C GLY A 201 5.66 0.97 5.85
N ALA A 202 4.87 1.68 5.07
CA ALA A 202 3.53 2.08 5.46
C ALA A 202 2.58 1.96 4.27
N LEU A 203 1.32 1.73 4.58
CA LEU A 203 0.24 1.86 3.61
C LEU A 203 -0.73 2.96 4.05
N THR A 204 -1.28 3.64 3.08
CA THR A 204 -2.37 4.61 3.22
C THR A 204 -3.45 4.34 2.20
N TRP A 205 -4.61 4.94 2.36
CA TRP A 205 -5.69 4.92 1.39
C TRP A 205 -6.47 6.23 1.41
N ARG A 206 -6.99 6.60 0.27
CA ARG A 206 -7.83 7.80 0.18
C ARG A 206 -9.21 7.55 0.78
N THR A 207 -9.95 8.59 1.06
CA THR A 207 -11.36 8.48 1.46
C THR A 207 -12.18 7.87 0.32
N ILE A 208 -12.86 6.75 0.61
CA ILE A 208 -13.70 6.01 -0.34
C ILE A 208 -15.13 6.03 0.20
N PRO A 209 -16.11 6.57 -0.55
CA PRO A 209 -17.50 6.60 -0.10
C PRO A 209 -18.02 5.21 0.25
N GLY A 210 -18.57 5.06 1.45
CA GLY A 210 -19.13 3.79 1.94
C GLY A 210 -18.12 2.84 2.57
N LEU A 211 -16.82 3.15 2.56
CA LEU A 211 -15.80 2.38 3.25
C LEU A 211 -15.66 2.87 4.71
N ASP A 212 -15.77 1.95 5.67
CA ASP A 212 -15.48 2.23 7.08
C ASP A 212 -13.96 2.17 7.32
N ASN A 213 -13.34 3.35 7.49
CA ASN A 213 -11.90 3.48 7.70
C ASN A 213 -11.41 2.81 9.00
N GLU A 214 -12.24 2.79 10.06
CA GLU A 214 -11.89 2.12 11.32
C GLU A 214 -11.93 0.60 11.18
N ALA A 215 -12.95 0.07 10.49
CA ALA A 215 -13.05 -1.35 10.21
C ALA A 215 -11.88 -1.82 9.32
N LEU A 216 -11.56 -1.06 8.26
CA LEU A 216 -10.44 -1.36 7.38
C LEU A 216 -9.09 -1.31 8.13
N TYR A 217 -8.88 -0.28 8.96
CA TYR A 217 -7.67 -0.18 9.80
C TYR A 217 -7.52 -1.40 10.71
N LYS A 218 -8.60 -1.82 11.37
CA LYS A 218 -8.61 -3.02 12.22
C LYS A 218 -8.29 -4.29 11.43
N GLN A 219 -8.82 -4.42 10.22
CA GLN A 219 -8.54 -5.58 9.36
C GLN A 219 -7.05 -5.66 9.01
N PHE A 220 -6.41 -4.55 8.63
CA PHE A 220 -4.96 -4.52 8.44
C PHE A 220 -4.17 -4.86 9.70
N GLN A 221 -4.61 -4.37 10.87
CA GLN A 221 -3.99 -4.69 12.16
C GLN A 221 -4.09 -6.20 12.47
N LEU A 222 -5.24 -6.82 12.24
CA LEU A 222 -5.44 -8.26 12.44
C LEU A 222 -4.51 -9.07 11.54
N LEU A 223 -4.46 -8.77 10.24
CA LEU A 223 -3.56 -9.44 9.29
C LEU A 223 -2.10 -9.33 9.70
N SER A 224 -1.67 -8.16 10.18
CA SER A 224 -0.28 -7.93 10.59
C SER A 224 0.10 -8.59 11.91
N LEU A 225 -0.87 -8.99 12.73
CA LEU A 225 -0.71 -9.52 14.09
C LEU A 225 -1.22 -10.95 14.25
N HIS A 226 -1.03 -11.78 13.25
CA HIS A 226 -1.40 -13.22 13.29
C HIS A 226 -2.92 -13.47 13.42
N GLY A 227 -3.76 -12.56 12.96
CA GLY A 227 -5.21 -12.63 13.18
C GLY A 227 -5.63 -12.31 14.63
N GLN A 228 -4.71 -11.80 15.45
CA GLN A 228 -4.97 -11.54 16.87
C GLN A 228 -5.38 -10.10 17.13
N ASN A 229 -6.48 -9.92 17.84
CA ASN A 229 -6.83 -8.63 18.42
C ASN A 229 -6.14 -8.47 19.79
N LYS A 230 -5.08 -7.65 19.88
CA LYS A 230 -4.37 -7.36 21.15
C LYS A 230 -5.26 -6.71 22.22
N ASP A 231 -6.40 -6.13 21.83
CA ASP A 231 -7.38 -5.59 22.78
C ASP A 231 -8.21 -6.67 23.48
N ALA A 232 -8.01 -7.96 23.15
CA ALA A 232 -8.71 -9.09 23.77
C ALA A 232 -8.51 -9.15 25.29
N LEU A 233 -7.39 -8.65 25.82
CA LEU A 233 -7.15 -8.55 27.26
C LEU A 233 -7.94 -7.41 27.93
N ALA A 234 -8.39 -6.41 27.17
CA ALA A 234 -9.20 -5.30 27.67
C ALA A 234 -10.71 -5.54 27.51
N LYS A 235 -11.11 -6.60 26.79
CA LYS A 235 -12.53 -6.92 26.52
C LYS A 235 -13.09 -7.85 27.59
N THR A 236 -14.28 -7.53 28.05
CA THR A 236 -15.10 -8.36 28.97
C THR A 236 -15.61 -9.66 28.31
N GLN A 237 -15.38 -9.87 27.04
CA GLN A 237 -15.70 -11.12 26.34
C GLN A 237 -14.43 -11.93 26.11
N LEU A 238 -14.30 -13.03 26.83
CA LEU A 238 -13.25 -14.03 26.67
C LEU A 238 -13.39 -14.72 25.31
N GLY A 239 -12.28 -14.74 24.56
CA GLY A 239 -12.12 -15.73 23.48
C GLY A 239 -12.59 -15.35 22.10
N THR A 240 -12.66 -14.06 21.73
CA THR A 240 -12.80 -13.69 20.32
C THR A 240 -11.44 -13.64 19.64
N TRP A 241 -10.97 -14.78 19.19
CA TRP A 241 -9.93 -14.91 18.18
C TRP A 241 -10.64 -14.86 16.83
N GLU A 242 -10.48 -13.79 16.09
CA GLU A 242 -10.85 -13.77 14.68
C GLU A 242 -9.62 -14.22 13.92
N TYR A 243 -9.70 -15.41 13.33
CA TYR A 243 -8.76 -15.89 12.33
C TYR A 243 -9.40 -15.68 10.96
N ASP A 244 -8.69 -15.01 10.05
CA ASP A 244 -8.98 -15.06 8.61
C ASP A 244 -8.28 -16.25 7.97
#